data_900b0ab3efe8724320338f61221ed503
#
_entry.id   900b0ab3efe8724320338f61221ed503
#
_cell.length_a   1.000
_cell.length_b   1.000
_cell.length_c   1.000
_cell.angle_alpha   90.00
_cell.angle_beta   90.00
_cell.angle_gamma   90.00
#
_symmetry.space_group_name_H-M   'P 1'
#
loop_
_entity.id
_entity.type
_entity.pdbx_description
1 polymer ?
#
loop_
_entity_poly.entity_id
_entity_poly.type
_entity_poly.pdbx_seq_one_letter_code
_entity_poly.pdbx_strand_id
1 'polypeptide(L)'
;MSSSSATPALNALLDSLIPASDPDYVPEPEEIYLAFSQWAEETGRPLYPHQDEALSQILDGRHVIAATPTGSGKSMIALAAHTASLARGGRSYYTAPLKALVSEKFFELIRLFGADNVGMVTGDSSINAGAPIICCTAEILANQSLREGEAMDVDCVIMDEFHYYADPQRGWAWQVPLLELPQAQMVLLSATLGDVSFFVTDMKERTGREVAVIEGAERPVPLEICLFYTSP
;
A
#
# COMPACT_ATOMS: atom_id res chain seq x y z
N MET A 1 30.43 -21.81 3.80
CA MET A 1 29.71 -21.49 2.56
C MET A 1 28.26 -21.26 2.97
N SER A 2 27.89 -20.02 3.23
CA SER A 2 26.55 -19.64 3.61
C SER A 2 25.72 -19.58 2.32
N SER A 3 24.75 -20.51 2.17
CA SER A 3 23.76 -20.42 1.11
C SER A 3 22.89 -19.19 1.38
N SER A 4 23.09 -18.13 0.60
CA SER A 4 22.14 -17.04 0.49
C SER A 4 20.88 -17.65 -0.10
N SER A 5 19.93 -18.05 0.75
CA SER A 5 18.56 -18.34 0.29
C SER A 5 17.99 -17.03 -0.21
N ALA A 6 17.78 -16.92 -1.53
CA ALA A 6 17.07 -15.79 -2.10
C ALA A 6 15.70 -15.70 -1.41
N THR A 7 15.35 -14.52 -0.90
CA THR A 7 14.03 -14.27 -0.32
C THR A 7 12.96 -14.64 -1.35
N PRO A 8 11.99 -15.50 -1.01
CA PRO A 8 10.93 -15.86 -1.94
C PRO A 8 10.25 -14.59 -2.46
N ALA A 9 10.13 -14.48 -3.77
CA ALA A 9 9.50 -13.32 -4.38
C ALA A 9 7.97 -13.43 -4.23
N LEU A 10 7.27 -12.31 -4.04
CA LEU A 10 5.80 -12.29 -3.94
C LEU A 10 5.11 -12.73 -5.23
N ASN A 11 5.72 -12.56 -6.40
CA ASN A 11 5.18 -13.12 -7.65
C ASN A 11 5.09 -14.65 -7.61
N ALA A 12 6.09 -15.33 -7.03
CA ALA A 12 6.04 -16.79 -6.91
C ALA A 12 4.90 -17.25 -5.96
N LEU A 13 4.59 -16.47 -4.94
CA LEU A 13 3.44 -16.70 -4.09
C LEU A 13 2.14 -16.54 -4.88
N LEU A 14 1.99 -15.46 -5.65
CA LEU A 14 0.81 -15.22 -6.50
C LEU A 14 0.62 -16.34 -7.52
N ASP A 15 1.70 -16.78 -8.17
CA ASP A 15 1.67 -17.91 -9.10
C ASP A 15 1.23 -19.22 -8.43
N SER A 16 1.50 -19.39 -7.14
CA SER A 16 1.07 -20.56 -6.38
C SER A 16 -0.40 -20.53 -5.95
N LEU A 17 -0.99 -19.34 -5.85
CA LEU A 17 -2.40 -19.14 -5.48
C LEU A 17 -3.34 -19.41 -6.67
N ILE A 18 -2.88 -19.17 -7.89
CA ILE A 18 -3.68 -19.32 -9.11
C ILE A 18 -3.31 -20.66 -9.77
N PRO A 19 -4.19 -21.68 -9.78
CA PRO A 19 -3.89 -22.95 -10.41
C PRO A 19 -3.66 -22.80 -11.93
N ALA A 20 -2.61 -23.41 -12.45
CA ALA A 20 -2.34 -23.39 -13.91
C ALA A 20 -3.48 -23.99 -14.75
N SER A 21 -4.34 -24.81 -14.14
CA SER A 21 -5.52 -25.39 -14.76
C SER A 21 -6.72 -24.45 -14.84
N ASP A 22 -6.72 -23.36 -14.08
CA ASP A 22 -7.78 -22.36 -14.03
C ASP A 22 -7.18 -20.95 -13.86
N PRO A 23 -6.75 -20.31 -14.95
CA PRO A 23 -6.13 -18.98 -14.90
C PRO A 23 -7.10 -17.87 -14.52
N ASP A 24 -8.41 -18.13 -14.55
CA ASP A 24 -9.46 -17.18 -14.12
C ASP A 24 -9.86 -17.39 -12.65
N TYR A 25 -9.19 -18.30 -11.94
CA TYR A 25 -9.44 -18.55 -10.52
C TYR A 25 -9.12 -17.31 -9.68
N VAL A 26 -10.08 -16.89 -8.86
CA VAL A 26 -9.89 -15.81 -7.90
C VAL A 26 -9.76 -16.44 -6.50
N PRO A 27 -8.59 -16.33 -5.87
CA PRO A 27 -8.38 -16.89 -4.54
C PRO A 27 -9.30 -16.28 -3.49
N GLU A 28 -9.77 -17.11 -2.57
CA GLU A 28 -10.55 -16.64 -1.43
C GLU A 28 -9.68 -15.81 -0.46
N PRO A 29 -10.27 -14.87 0.29
CA PRO A 29 -9.54 -14.04 1.25
C PRO A 29 -8.65 -14.83 2.21
N GLU A 30 -9.12 -15.98 2.70
CA GLU A 30 -8.39 -16.86 3.62
C GLU A 30 -7.14 -17.47 2.96
N GLU A 31 -7.20 -17.83 1.68
CA GLU A 31 -6.07 -18.38 0.95
C GLU A 31 -4.97 -17.33 0.78
N ILE A 32 -5.35 -16.09 0.43
CA ILE A 32 -4.42 -14.97 0.31
C ILE A 32 -3.79 -14.64 1.67
N TYR A 33 -4.60 -14.63 2.74
CA TYR A 33 -4.13 -14.40 4.10
C TYR A 33 -3.07 -15.41 4.52
N LEU A 34 -3.37 -16.69 4.38
CA LEU A 34 -2.46 -17.76 4.76
C LEU A 34 -1.16 -17.71 3.97
N ALA A 35 -1.26 -17.53 2.65
CA ALA A 35 -0.10 -17.46 1.78
C ALA A 35 0.80 -16.25 2.10
N PHE A 36 0.22 -15.06 2.29
CA PHE A 36 0.99 -13.85 2.62
C PHE A 36 1.65 -13.96 4.01
N SER A 37 0.93 -14.47 5.00
CA SER A 37 1.46 -14.68 6.35
C SER A 37 2.62 -15.68 6.35
N GLN A 38 2.49 -16.79 5.63
CA GLN A 38 3.56 -17.77 5.47
C GLN A 38 4.78 -17.15 4.76
N TRP A 39 4.58 -16.38 3.69
CA TRP A 39 5.65 -15.67 3.00
C TRP A 39 6.38 -14.69 3.95
N ALA A 40 5.65 -13.97 4.79
CA ALA A 40 6.23 -13.07 5.77
C ALA A 40 7.12 -13.80 6.79
N GLU A 41 6.69 -14.96 7.28
CA GLU A 41 7.47 -15.82 8.17
C GLU A 41 8.73 -16.36 7.47
N GLU A 42 8.61 -16.90 6.27
CA GLU A 42 9.71 -17.47 5.48
C GLU A 42 10.78 -16.41 5.13
N THR A 43 10.38 -15.15 5.00
CA THR A 43 11.30 -14.03 4.75
C THR A 43 11.91 -13.47 6.04
N GLY A 44 11.62 -14.07 7.20
CA GLY A 44 12.11 -13.63 8.52
C GLY A 44 11.47 -12.32 8.99
N ARG A 45 10.30 -11.96 8.47
CA ARG A 45 9.55 -10.76 8.82
C ARG A 45 8.11 -11.11 9.19
N PRO A 46 7.87 -11.92 10.25
CA PRO A 46 6.53 -12.27 10.69
C PRO A 46 5.72 -10.99 10.93
N LEU A 47 4.42 -11.06 10.63
CA LEU A 47 3.54 -9.91 10.77
C LEU A 47 3.41 -9.49 12.24
N TYR A 48 3.55 -8.20 12.49
CA TYR A 48 3.17 -7.62 13.78
C TYR A 48 1.64 -7.59 13.90
N PRO A 49 1.08 -7.57 15.13
CA PRO A 49 -0.39 -7.61 15.32
C PRO A 49 -1.17 -6.57 14.52
N HIS A 50 -0.67 -5.34 14.42
CA HIS A 50 -1.31 -4.29 13.63
C HIS A 50 -1.21 -4.49 12.10
N GLN A 51 -0.17 -5.19 11.63
CA GLN A 51 -0.03 -5.56 10.21
C GLN A 51 -0.95 -6.72 9.85
N ASP A 52 -1.06 -7.69 10.75
CA ASP A 52 -1.97 -8.83 10.66
C ASP A 52 -3.43 -8.36 10.63
N GLU A 53 -3.79 -7.45 11.55
CA GLU A 53 -5.09 -6.79 11.56
C GLU A 53 -5.35 -6.06 10.24
N ALA A 54 -4.39 -5.25 9.77
CA ALA A 54 -4.53 -4.51 8.52
C ALA A 54 -4.72 -5.45 7.31
N LEU A 55 -3.98 -6.55 7.23
CA LEU A 55 -4.14 -7.57 6.18
C LEU A 55 -5.56 -8.13 6.19
N SER A 56 -6.08 -8.54 7.36
CA SER A 56 -7.44 -9.05 7.50
C SER A 56 -8.48 -8.02 7.00
N GLN A 57 -8.37 -6.76 7.42
CA GLN A 57 -9.29 -5.70 7.00
C GLN A 57 -9.22 -5.39 5.49
N ILE A 58 -8.01 -5.45 4.90
CA ILE A 58 -7.82 -5.30 3.45
C ILE A 58 -8.51 -6.42 2.69
N LEU A 59 -8.37 -7.66 3.15
CA LEU A 59 -8.98 -8.83 2.53
C LEU A 59 -10.51 -8.84 2.65
N ASP A 60 -11.04 -8.29 3.74
CA ASP A 60 -12.48 -8.03 3.93
C ASP A 60 -13.04 -6.92 2.99
N GLY A 61 -12.19 -6.31 2.17
CA GLY A 61 -12.57 -5.24 1.24
C GLY A 61 -12.84 -3.90 1.90
N ARG A 62 -12.44 -3.70 3.16
CA ARG A 62 -12.61 -2.42 3.88
C ARG A 62 -11.55 -1.42 3.47
N HIS A 63 -11.84 -0.13 3.58
CA HIS A 63 -10.79 0.88 3.60
C HIS A 63 -9.96 0.74 4.87
N VAL A 64 -8.66 1.04 4.80
CA VAL A 64 -7.76 0.98 5.94
C VAL A 64 -7.06 2.32 6.15
N ILE A 65 -7.11 2.83 7.36
CA ILE A 65 -6.31 3.99 7.81
C ILE A 65 -5.31 3.47 8.83
N ALA A 66 -4.04 3.38 8.46
CA ALA A 66 -2.97 2.94 9.35
C ALA A 66 -2.22 4.17 9.92
N ALA A 67 -2.62 4.56 11.13
CA ALA A 67 -2.02 5.66 11.89
C ALA A 67 -0.97 5.09 12.87
N THR A 68 0.16 4.64 12.34
CA THR A 68 1.18 3.95 13.13
C THR A 68 2.54 4.66 13.02
N PRO A 69 3.37 4.68 14.08
CA PRO A 69 4.63 5.41 14.08
C PRO A 69 5.56 5.06 12.91
N THR A 70 6.52 5.96 12.61
CA THR A 70 7.61 5.65 11.67
C THR A 70 8.39 4.45 12.19
N GLY A 71 8.72 3.49 11.31
CA GLY A 71 9.42 2.27 11.68
C GLY A 71 8.51 1.14 12.19
N SER A 72 7.18 1.32 12.23
CA SER A 72 6.21 0.25 12.57
C SER A 72 6.01 -0.78 11.45
N GLY A 73 6.65 -0.59 10.29
CA GLY A 73 6.54 -1.52 9.17
C GLY A 73 5.31 -1.31 8.27
N LYS A 74 4.84 -0.06 8.12
CA LYS A 74 3.75 0.30 7.16
C LYS A 74 3.96 -0.23 5.74
N SER A 75 5.22 -0.40 5.33
CA SER A 75 5.55 -1.03 4.04
C SER A 75 4.98 -2.44 3.91
N MET A 76 4.87 -3.21 5.00
CA MET A 76 4.25 -4.54 4.96
C MET A 76 2.75 -4.46 4.67
N ILE A 77 2.07 -3.44 5.21
CA ILE A 77 0.64 -3.19 4.92
C ILE A 77 0.45 -2.82 3.43
N ALA A 78 1.36 -2.00 2.87
CA ALA A 78 1.35 -1.71 1.43
C ALA A 78 1.56 -2.97 0.58
N LEU A 79 2.51 -3.84 0.96
CA LEU A 79 2.73 -5.11 0.26
C LEU A 79 1.52 -6.03 0.34
N ALA A 80 0.87 -6.12 1.49
CA ALA A 80 -0.37 -6.88 1.67
C ALA A 80 -1.48 -6.38 0.74
N ALA A 81 -1.65 -5.06 0.62
CA ALA A 81 -2.64 -4.44 -0.26
C ALA A 81 -2.36 -4.72 -1.74
N HIS A 82 -1.11 -4.59 -2.18
CA HIS A 82 -0.72 -4.96 -3.55
C HIS A 82 -0.97 -6.44 -3.83
N THR A 83 -0.56 -7.31 -2.91
CA THR A 83 -0.76 -8.77 -3.05
C THR A 83 -2.24 -9.12 -3.15
N ALA A 84 -3.08 -8.55 -2.28
CA ALA A 84 -4.53 -8.77 -2.29
C ALA A 84 -5.19 -8.29 -3.60
N SER A 85 -4.77 -7.14 -4.13
CA SER A 85 -5.26 -6.62 -5.41
C SER A 85 -4.85 -7.53 -6.57
N LEU A 86 -3.57 -7.88 -6.67
CA LEU A 86 -3.06 -8.74 -7.75
C LEU A 86 -3.65 -10.14 -7.73
N ALA A 87 -3.78 -10.75 -6.55
CA ALA A 87 -4.37 -12.08 -6.40
C ALA A 87 -5.82 -12.14 -6.93
N ARG A 88 -6.52 -11.01 -6.95
CA ARG A 88 -7.88 -10.86 -7.48
C ARG A 88 -7.90 -10.38 -8.94
N GLY A 89 -6.75 -10.33 -9.61
CA GLY A 89 -6.63 -9.81 -10.97
C GLY A 89 -6.80 -8.29 -11.08
N GLY A 90 -6.77 -7.57 -9.96
CA GLY A 90 -6.99 -6.14 -9.87
C GLY A 90 -5.74 -5.29 -10.10
N ARG A 91 -5.94 -3.98 -10.21
CA ARG A 91 -4.90 -2.98 -10.40
C ARG A 91 -4.75 -2.09 -9.17
N SER A 92 -3.51 -1.90 -8.72
CA SER A 92 -3.20 -1.11 -7.54
C SER A 92 -2.26 0.05 -7.84
N TYR A 93 -2.47 1.16 -7.13
CA TYR A 93 -1.62 2.35 -7.19
C TYR A 93 -0.95 2.59 -5.85
N TYR A 94 0.36 2.86 -5.89
CA TYR A 94 1.11 3.39 -4.75
C TYR A 94 1.47 4.84 -5.01
N THR A 95 1.11 5.70 -4.09
CA THR A 95 1.43 7.13 -4.21
C THR A 95 2.16 7.67 -2.98
N ALA A 96 3.12 8.55 -3.23
CA ALA A 96 3.93 9.21 -2.23
C ALA A 96 4.17 10.69 -2.59
N PRO A 97 4.57 11.55 -1.61
CA PRO A 97 4.70 12.99 -1.83
C PRO A 97 5.91 13.39 -2.68
N LEU A 98 6.92 12.54 -2.77
CA LEU A 98 8.19 12.86 -3.43
C LEU A 98 8.56 11.80 -4.45
N LYS A 99 9.03 12.24 -5.62
CA LYS A 99 9.53 11.37 -6.68
C LYS A 99 10.61 10.39 -6.18
N ALA A 100 11.48 10.81 -5.26
CA ALA A 100 12.51 9.94 -4.70
C ALA A 100 11.89 8.74 -3.96
N LEU A 101 10.85 8.97 -3.16
CA LEU A 101 10.12 7.90 -2.44
C LEU A 101 9.39 6.97 -3.42
N VAL A 102 8.77 7.54 -4.47
CA VAL A 102 8.14 6.76 -5.54
C VAL A 102 9.16 5.87 -6.23
N SER A 103 10.33 6.40 -6.57
CA SER A 103 11.40 5.62 -7.22
C SER A 103 11.96 4.53 -6.32
N GLU A 104 12.17 4.82 -5.04
CA GLU A 104 12.62 3.83 -4.06
C GLU A 104 11.61 2.67 -3.95
N LYS A 105 10.34 3.00 -3.82
CA LYS A 105 9.25 2.00 -3.75
C LYS A 105 9.13 1.21 -5.04
N PHE A 106 9.24 1.84 -6.19
CA PHE A 106 9.24 1.18 -7.50
C PHE A 106 10.33 0.08 -7.57
N PHE A 107 11.56 0.38 -7.19
CA PHE A 107 12.63 -0.61 -7.20
C PHE A 107 12.45 -1.71 -6.12
N GLU A 108 11.85 -1.38 -4.98
CA GLU A 108 11.48 -2.37 -3.98
C GLU A 108 10.44 -3.34 -4.55
N LEU A 109 9.36 -2.82 -5.15
CA LEU A 109 8.26 -3.61 -5.67
C LEU A 109 8.69 -4.47 -6.87
N ILE A 110 9.56 -3.97 -7.75
CA ILE A 110 10.13 -4.78 -8.84
C ILE A 110 10.85 -6.02 -8.30
N ARG A 111 11.59 -5.89 -7.21
CA ARG A 111 12.32 -7.03 -6.61
C ARG A 111 11.38 -8.09 -6.04
N LEU A 112 10.18 -7.71 -5.63
CA LEU A 112 9.20 -8.59 -4.99
C LEU A 112 8.18 -9.15 -5.99
N PHE A 113 7.70 -8.32 -6.91
CA PHE A 113 6.62 -8.67 -7.84
C PHE A 113 7.09 -8.89 -9.28
N GLY A 114 8.37 -8.63 -9.59
CA GLY A 114 8.91 -8.71 -10.95
C GLY A 114 8.67 -7.41 -11.76
N ALA A 115 9.53 -7.19 -12.76
CA ALA A 115 9.51 -5.96 -13.58
C ALA A 115 8.25 -5.84 -14.46
N ASP A 116 7.68 -6.97 -14.88
CA ASP A 116 6.48 -6.98 -15.73
C ASP A 116 5.23 -6.54 -14.97
N ASN A 117 5.21 -6.70 -13.65
CA ASN A 117 4.08 -6.38 -12.80
C ASN A 117 4.12 -4.97 -12.20
N VAL A 118 5.21 -4.23 -12.37
CA VAL A 118 5.38 -2.92 -11.72
C VAL A 118 5.72 -1.83 -12.72
N GLY A 119 4.98 -0.74 -12.66
CA GLY A 119 5.19 0.46 -13.44
C GLY A 119 5.44 1.69 -12.56
N MET A 120 5.99 2.74 -13.17
CA MET A 120 6.18 4.03 -12.53
C MET A 120 5.75 5.14 -13.46
N VAL A 121 4.95 6.09 -12.94
CA VAL A 121 4.54 7.29 -13.66
C VAL A 121 4.84 8.52 -12.80
N THR A 122 5.71 9.40 -13.31
CA THR A 122 6.05 10.68 -12.68
C THR A 122 5.92 11.79 -13.73
N GLY A 123 6.08 13.06 -13.33
CA GLY A 123 5.93 14.18 -14.27
C GLY A 123 6.88 14.16 -15.45
N ASP A 124 8.01 13.45 -15.35
CA ASP A 124 9.08 13.41 -16.36
C ASP A 124 9.46 11.99 -16.78
N SER A 125 8.80 10.96 -16.27
CA SER A 125 9.11 9.56 -16.57
C SER A 125 7.86 8.69 -16.57
N SER A 126 7.78 7.78 -17.55
CA SER A 126 6.74 6.76 -17.61
C SER A 126 7.40 5.43 -17.99
N ILE A 127 7.35 4.47 -17.09
CA ILE A 127 7.91 3.13 -17.23
C ILE A 127 6.78 2.13 -16.99
N ASN A 128 6.52 1.25 -17.93
CA ASN A 128 5.51 0.19 -17.82
C ASN A 128 4.16 0.68 -17.26
N ALA A 129 3.61 1.77 -17.83
CA ALA A 129 2.37 2.40 -17.32
C ALA A 129 1.13 1.50 -17.42
N GLY A 130 1.21 0.37 -18.12
CA GLY A 130 0.16 -0.65 -18.19
C GLY A 130 0.24 -1.73 -17.12
N ALA A 131 1.25 -1.71 -16.25
CA ALA A 131 1.44 -2.73 -15.21
C ALA A 131 0.29 -2.77 -14.20
N PRO A 132 0.05 -3.92 -13.56
CA PRO A 132 -0.97 -4.05 -12.52
C PRO A 132 -0.63 -3.29 -11.22
N ILE A 133 0.64 -2.98 -10.95
CA ILE A 133 1.06 -2.10 -9.86
C ILE A 133 1.66 -0.83 -10.45
N ILE A 134 1.13 0.34 -10.10
CA ILE A 134 1.65 1.64 -10.56
C ILE A 134 2.16 2.44 -9.36
N CYS A 135 3.44 2.82 -9.40
CA CYS A 135 4.03 3.80 -8.49
C CYS A 135 3.97 5.20 -9.11
N CYS A 136 3.37 6.17 -8.44
CA CYS A 136 3.28 7.53 -8.94
C CYS A 136 3.31 8.57 -7.82
N THR A 137 3.54 9.84 -8.17
CA THR A 137 3.34 10.91 -7.19
C THR A 137 1.85 11.20 -6.98
N ALA A 138 1.49 11.76 -5.83
CA ALA A 138 0.10 12.06 -5.50
C ALA A 138 -0.58 12.96 -6.56
N GLU A 139 0.14 13.93 -7.10
CA GLU A 139 -0.38 14.82 -8.14
C GLU A 139 -0.69 14.09 -9.46
N ILE A 140 0.10 13.08 -9.81
CA ILE A 140 -0.16 12.26 -11.00
C ILE A 140 -1.46 11.48 -10.82
N LEU A 141 -1.62 10.80 -9.68
CA LEU A 141 -2.84 10.07 -9.37
C LEU A 141 -4.06 11.00 -9.35
N ALA A 142 -3.98 12.15 -8.66
CA ALA A 142 -5.06 13.11 -8.59
C ALA A 142 -5.48 13.63 -9.97
N ASN A 143 -4.53 13.97 -10.84
CA ASN A 143 -4.83 14.40 -12.20
C ASN A 143 -5.46 13.28 -13.04
N GLN A 144 -5.05 12.04 -12.85
CA GLN A 144 -5.66 10.89 -13.52
C GLN A 144 -7.08 10.64 -13.00
N SER A 145 -7.30 10.69 -11.68
CA SER A 145 -8.61 10.58 -11.05
C SER A 145 -9.61 11.61 -11.57
N LEU A 146 -9.18 12.88 -11.71
CA LEU A 146 -10.03 13.94 -12.28
C LEU A 146 -10.41 13.70 -13.74
N ARG A 147 -9.57 13.03 -14.51
CA ARG A 147 -9.85 12.78 -15.93
C ARG A 147 -10.72 11.56 -16.16
N GLU A 148 -10.54 10.52 -15.36
CA GLU A 148 -11.11 9.19 -15.60
C GLU A 148 -12.22 8.85 -14.61
N GLY A 149 -12.15 9.38 -13.36
CA GLY A 149 -13.17 9.16 -12.34
C GLY A 149 -13.47 7.68 -12.11
N GLU A 150 -14.74 7.33 -12.06
CA GLU A 150 -15.20 5.94 -11.86
C GLU A 150 -14.81 4.99 -13.01
N ALA A 151 -14.43 5.52 -14.19
CA ALA A 151 -13.98 4.71 -15.31
C ALA A 151 -12.49 4.33 -15.22
N MET A 152 -11.76 4.86 -14.24
CA MET A 152 -10.37 4.51 -14.01
C MET A 152 -10.25 3.04 -13.60
N ASP A 153 -9.37 2.31 -14.30
CA ASP A 153 -9.02 0.93 -13.97
C ASP A 153 -8.14 0.91 -12.72
N VAL A 154 -8.78 0.82 -11.55
CA VAL A 154 -8.15 0.82 -10.23
C VAL A 154 -9.01 0.10 -9.20
N ASP A 155 -8.42 -0.88 -8.52
CA ASP A 155 -9.05 -1.63 -7.43
C ASP A 155 -8.59 -1.17 -6.06
N CYS A 156 -7.31 -0.80 -5.94
CA CYS A 156 -6.74 -0.40 -4.66
C CYS A 156 -5.78 0.79 -4.84
N VAL A 157 -5.88 1.75 -3.93
CA VAL A 157 -4.97 2.91 -3.86
C VAL A 157 -4.30 2.93 -2.49
N ILE A 158 -2.97 2.83 -2.49
CA ILE A 158 -2.14 2.96 -1.30
C ILE A 158 -1.54 4.38 -1.28
N MET A 159 -1.94 5.18 -0.31
CA MET A 159 -1.45 6.55 -0.11
C MET A 159 -0.46 6.60 1.04
N ASP A 160 0.82 6.67 0.72
CA ASP A 160 1.86 6.84 1.72
C ASP A 160 2.00 8.30 2.13
N GLU A 161 2.45 8.51 3.38
CA GLU A 161 2.58 9.83 4.01
C GLU A 161 1.26 10.63 3.91
N PHE A 162 0.14 9.99 4.19
CA PHE A 162 -1.20 10.57 4.03
C PHE A 162 -1.40 11.87 4.81
N HIS A 163 -0.60 12.16 5.84
CA HIS A 163 -0.67 13.44 6.57
C HIS A 163 -0.46 14.68 5.67
N TYR A 164 0.11 14.51 4.47
CA TYR A 164 0.22 15.59 3.48
C TYR A 164 -1.14 16.10 2.99
N TYR A 165 -2.25 15.38 3.24
CA TYR A 165 -3.60 15.88 2.92
C TYR A 165 -3.90 17.26 3.54
N ALA A 166 -3.24 17.57 4.66
CA ALA A 166 -3.39 18.84 5.38
C ALA A 166 -2.45 19.96 4.85
N ASP A 167 -1.58 19.67 3.89
CA ASP A 167 -0.71 20.67 3.29
C ASP A 167 -1.53 21.71 2.50
N PRO A 168 -1.40 23.04 2.80
CA PRO A 168 -2.21 24.07 2.15
C PRO A 168 -2.04 24.17 0.64
N GLN A 169 -0.90 23.74 0.11
CA GLN A 169 -0.57 23.86 -1.32
C GLN A 169 -0.78 22.55 -2.07
N ARG A 170 -0.48 21.41 -1.43
CA ARG A 170 -0.43 20.12 -2.09
C ARG A 170 -1.49 19.12 -1.60
N GLY A 171 -2.20 19.41 -0.49
CA GLY A 171 -3.15 18.50 0.14
C GLY A 171 -4.26 18.02 -0.80
N TRP A 172 -4.64 18.82 -1.78
CA TRP A 172 -5.62 18.45 -2.81
C TRP A 172 -5.26 17.14 -3.53
N ALA A 173 -3.96 16.85 -3.71
CA ALA A 173 -3.50 15.67 -4.41
C ALA A 173 -3.80 14.37 -3.65
N TRP A 174 -3.94 14.44 -2.32
CA TRP A 174 -4.41 13.31 -1.49
C TRP A 174 -5.92 13.27 -1.38
N GLN A 175 -6.59 14.42 -1.43
CA GLN A 175 -8.05 14.52 -1.28
C GLN A 175 -8.79 14.10 -2.55
N VAL A 176 -8.31 14.52 -3.71
CA VAL A 176 -8.99 14.28 -5.00
C VAL A 176 -9.24 12.78 -5.26
N PRO A 177 -8.28 11.85 -5.13
CA PRO A 177 -8.58 10.44 -5.36
C PRO A 177 -9.63 9.85 -4.39
N LEU A 178 -9.72 10.35 -3.15
CA LEU A 178 -10.76 9.94 -2.21
C LEU A 178 -12.16 10.34 -2.68
N LEU A 179 -12.27 11.43 -3.45
CA LEU A 179 -13.53 11.96 -3.95
C LEU A 179 -13.92 11.34 -5.29
N GLU A 180 -12.94 11.13 -6.18
CA GLU A 180 -13.16 10.77 -7.58
C GLU A 180 -13.11 9.26 -7.87
N LEU A 181 -12.59 8.44 -6.92
CA LEU A 181 -12.43 7.00 -7.10
C LEU A 181 -13.24 6.19 -6.07
N PRO A 182 -14.59 6.31 -6.04
CA PRO A 182 -15.41 5.59 -5.07
C PRO A 182 -15.36 4.06 -5.23
N GLN A 183 -15.00 3.57 -6.43
CA GLN A 183 -14.83 2.15 -6.73
C GLN A 183 -13.59 1.56 -6.07
N ALA A 184 -12.54 2.35 -5.81
CA ALA A 184 -11.27 1.87 -5.31
C ALA A 184 -11.27 1.66 -3.79
N GLN A 185 -10.61 0.60 -3.34
CA GLN A 185 -10.26 0.42 -1.94
C GLN A 185 -9.10 1.36 -1.57
N MET A 186 -9.24 2.12 -0.48
CA MET A 186 -8.22 3.06 -0.01
C MET A 186 -7.45 2.48 1.17
N VAL A 187 -6.10 2.55 1.10
CA VAL A 187 -5.18 2.19 2.18
C VAL A 187 -4.31 3.41 2.48
N LEU A 188 -4.64 4.12 3.56
CA LEU A 188 -4.03 5.38 3.94
C LEU A 188 -2.96 5.14 5.01
N LEU A 189 -1.70 5.40 4.69
CA LEU A 189 -0.57 5.14 5.57
C LEU A 189 0.02 6.47 6.08
N SER A 190 0.11 6.63 7.40
CA SER A 190 0.69 7.82 8.00
C SER A 190 1.37 7.52 9.34
N ALA A 191 2.40 8.29 9.67
CA ALA A 191 3.04 8.22 10.98
C ALA A 191 2.28 9.02 12.04
N THR A 192 1.59 10.08 11.61
CA THR A 192 0.88 11.02 12.48
C THR A 192 -0.41 11.43 11.79
N LEU A 193 -1.52 10.95 12.30
CA LEU A 193 -2.84 11.45 11.96
C LEU A 193 -3.50 11.94 13.24
N GLY A 194 -4.16 13.09 13.17
CA GLY A 194 -5.04 13.56 14.22
C GLY A 194 -6.35 12.77 14.23
N ASP A 195 -7.45 13.44 14.59
CA ASP A 195 -8.78 12.84 14.50
C ASP A 195 -9.12 12.46 13.06
N VAL A 196 -9.33 11.18 12.81
CA VAL A 196 -9.66 10.60 11.49
C VAL A 196 -11.16 10.39 11.30
N SER A 197 -11.99 10.74 12.27
CA SER A 197 -13.44 10.47 12.27
C SER A 197 -14.15 11.05 11.05
N PHE A 198 -13.69 12.20 10.56
CA PHE A 198 -14.20 12.80 9.33
C PHE A 198 -13.95 11.88 8.12
N PHE A 199 -12.73 11.37 7.96
CA PHE A 199 -12.40 10.46 6.85
C PHE A 199 -13.17 9.15 6.93
N VAL A 200 -13.31 8.58 8.14
CA VAL A 200 -14.09 7.36 8.36
C VAL A 200 -15.54 7.56 7.90
N THR A 201 -16.16 8.66 8.29
CA THR A 201 -17.55 8.96 7.92
C THR A 201 -17.69 9.22 6.43
N ASP A 202 -16.88 10.13 5.87
CA ASP A 202 -16.98 10.55 4.47
C ASP A 202 -16.70 9.38 3.50
N MET A 203 -15.64 8.60 3.74
CA MET A 203 -15.30 7.45 2.90
C MET A 203 -16.40 6.37 2.94
N LYS A 204 -16.96 6.09 4.13
CA LYS A 204 -18.06 5.14 4.26
C LYS A 204 -19.32 5.60 3.53
N GLU A 205 -19.69 6.86 3.68
CA GLU A 205 -20.88 7.42 3.02
C GLU A 205 -20.76 7.42 1.49
N ARG A 206 -19.57 7.74 0.96
CA ARG A 206 -19.33 7.80 -0.50
C ARG A 206 -19.24 6.44 -1.16
N THR A 207 -18.60 5.49 -0.52
CA THR A 207 -18.22 4.21 -1.15
C THR A 207 -19.10 3.04 -0.71
N GLY A 208 -19.80 3.17 0.41
CA GLY A 208 -20.53 2.07 1.06
C GLY A 208 -19.62 1.04 1.72
N ARG A 209 -18.29 1.22 1.67
CA ARG A 209 -17.32 0.32 2.32
C ARG A 209 -17.08 0.75 3.77
N GLU A 210 -16.93 -0.23 4.65
CA GLU A 210 -16.48 0.04 6.02
C GLU A 210 -15.03 0.52 6.04
N VAL A 211 -14.66 1.26 7.09
CA VAL A 211 -13.31 1.80 7.28
C VAL A 211 -12.74 1.24 8.57
N ALA A 212 -11.59 0.58 8.49
CA ALA A 212 -10.83 0.13 9.64
C ALA A 212 -9.73 1.15 9.97
N VAL A 213 -9.62 1.51 11.23
CA VAL A 213 -8.56 2.39 11.75
C VAL A 213 -7.60 1.56 12.57
N ILE A 214 -6.36 1.46 12.12
CA ILE A 214 -5.29 0.69 12.76
C ILE A 214 -4.39 1.66 13.50
N GLU A 215 -4.41 1.59 14.82
CA GLU A 215 -3.66 2.46 15.73
C GLU A 215 -2.81 1.63 16.72
N GLY A 216 -1.96 2.30 17.49
CA GLY A 216 -1.34 1.71 18.67
C GLY A 216 -0.19 0.73 18.42
N ALA A 217 0.44 0.77 17.23
CA ALA A 217 1.62 -0.03 16.98
C ALA A 217 2.77 0.35 17.94
N GLU A 218 3.26 -0.60 18.73
CA GLU A 218 4.52 -0.43 19.45
C GLU A 218 5.68 -0.37 18.44
N ARG A 219 6.64 0.51 18.67
CA ARG A 219 7.86 0.54 17.85
C ARG A 219 8.70 -0.68 18.17
N PRO A 220 9.06 -1.50 17.18
CA PRO A 220 9.93 -2.66 17.42
C PRO A 220 11.36 -2.26 17.82
N VAL A 221 11.75 -1.02 17.54
CA VAL A 221 13.05 -0.45 17.96
C VAL A 221 12.80 0.85 18.74
N PRO A 222 13.18 0.91 20.04
CA PRO A 222 13.11 2.14 20.81
C PRO A 222 13.95 3.25 20.19
N LEU A 223 13.45 4.50 20.20
CA LEU A 223 14.28 5.66 19.88
C LEU A 223 15.25 5.92 21.04
N GLU A 224 16.54 5.64 20.84
CA GLU A 224 17.58 6.17 21.73
C GLU A 224 17.84 7.64 21.38
N ILE A 225 17.55 8.53 22.31
CA ILE A 225 17.88 9.95 22.18
C ILE A 225 19.35 10.11 22.53
N CYS A 226 20.22 10.12 21.52
CA CYS A 226 21.61 10.55 21.71
C CYS A 226 21.68 12.08 21.76
N LEU A 227 21.74 12.63 22.95
CA LEU A 227 22.09 14.04 23.15
C LEU A 227 23.60 14.22 22.89
N PHE A 228 23.95 14.76 21.73
CA PHE A 228 25.31 15.25 21.51
C PHE A 228 25.47 16.59 22.25
N TYR A 229 26.11 16.55 23.40
CA TYR A 229 26.66 17.76 24.01
C TYR A 229 27.86 18.22 23.20
N THR A 230 27.74 19.25 22.41
CA THR A 230 28.88 20.04 21.95
C THR A 230 29.21 20.97 23.10
N SER A 231 30.29 20.66 23.82
CA SER A 231 30.91 21.62 24.74
C SER A 231 31.45 22.83 23.98
N PRO A 232 31.36 24.03 24.54
CA PRO A 232 31.83 25.27 23.95
C PRO A 232 33.36 25.32 23.77
#